data_25704ea8792d5072cd94d5b651bccc47
#
_entry.id   25704ea8792d5072cd94d5b651bccc47
#
_cell.length_a   1.000
_cell.length_b   1.000
_cell.length_c   1.000
_cell.angle_alpha   90.00
_cell.angle_beta   90.00
_cell.angle_gamma   90.00
#
_symmetry.space_group_name_H-M   'P 1'
#
loop_
_entity.id
_entity.type
_entity.pdbx_description
1 polymer ?
#
loop_
_entity_poly.entity_id
_entity_poly.type
_entity_poly.pdbx_seq_one_letter_code
_entity_poly.pdbx_strand_id
1 'polypeptide(L)'
;MGNRELVSMPTFRIPGVVTDTENWRFSIDGLVETPMKLNMQNLTSLPSVRVRDDFTCLEGWTVKGITWKGVRVSELLTLVSVKPTAKYAVFVAPEDYTQGLSIQRCMEPTTILAYELNDTPLRAEHGAPLRLVSRGQECFESVKWVHKMHLTDEHVEGSARNIALDRIASP
;
A
#
# COMPACT_ATOMS: atom_id res chain seq x y z
N MET A 1 0.92 -25.11 12.67
CA MET A 1 1.99 -24.35 13.38
C MET A 1 1.34 -23.10 13.96
N GLY A 2 1.58 -22.81 15.25
CA GLY A 2 1.02 -21.61 15.90
C GLY A 2 1.66 -20.34 15.36
N ASN A 3 0.84 -19.29 15.16
CA ASN A 3 1.32 -17.99 14.72
C ASN A 3 2.16 -17.33 15.83
N ARG A 4 3.39 -16.92 15.52
CA ARG A 4 4.31 -16.31 16.50
C ARG A 4 3.97 -14.82 16.66
N GLU A 5 3.67 -14.39 17.87
CA GLU A 5 3.48 -12.98 18.18
C GLU A 5 4.84 -12.26 18.26
N LEU A 6 4.95 -11.14 17.55
CA LEU A 6 6.14 -10.27 17.55
C LEU A 6 5.80 -8.93 18.19
N VAL A 7 6.81 -8.34 18.86
CA VAL A 7 6.68 -7.01 19.48
C VAL A 7 6.71 -5.89 18.45
N SER A 8 7.40 -6.11 17.32
CA SER A 8 7.52 -5.14 16.22
C SER A 8 7.56 -5.83 14.87
N MET A 9 7.22 -5.09 13.83
CA MET A 9 7.31 -5.61 12.46
C MET A 9 8.76 -5.93 12.08
N PRO A 10 9.01 -7.11 11.49
CA PRO A 10 10.31 -7.44 10.93
C PRO A 10 10.72 -6.44 9.85
N THR A 11 12.00 -6.14 9.80
CA THR A 11 12.59 -5.29 8.78
C THR A 11 13.23 -6.14 7.70
N PHE A 12 12.74 -6.00 6.47
CA PHE A 12 13.38 -6.61 5.31
C PHE A 12 14.11 -5.52 4.54
N ARG A 13 15.41 -5.65 4.40
CA ARG A 13 16.22 -4.76 3.57
C ARG A 13 15.94 -5.09 2.11
N ILE A 14 15.42 -4.14 1.33
CA ILE A 14 15.48 -4.20 -0.12
C ILE A 14 16.70 -3.39 -0.54
N PRO A 15 17.70 -4.01 -1.19
CA PRO A 15 18.83 -3.27 -1.75
C PRO A 15 18.32 -2.27 -2.80
N GLY A 16 18.74 -1.01 -2.74
CA GLY A 16 18.53 -0.02 -3.80
C GLY A 16 17.29 0.87 -3.69
N VAL A 17 16.42 0.71 -2.71
CA VAL A 17 15.35 1.69 -2.48
C VAL A 17 15.93 2.94 -1.80
N VAL A 18 16.25 3.94 -2.60
CA VAL A 18 16.64 5.27 -2.11
C VAL A 18 15.36 6.06 -1.87
N THR A 19 15.14 6.46 -0.62
CA THR A 19 14.03 7.33 -0.24
C THR A 19 14.41 8.80 -0.39
N ASP A 20 14.59 9.26 -1.63
CA ASP A 20 14.62 10.69 -1.90
C ASP A 20 13.19 11.23 -1.81
N THR A 21 12.81 11.70 -0.64
CA THR A 21 11.48 12.22 -0.37
C THR A 21 11.23 13.59 -1.03
N GLU A 22 12.25 14.34 -1.38
CA GLU A 22 12.10 15.67 -2.00
C GLU A 22 11.65 15.56 -3.46
N ASN A 23 12.23 14.62 -4.21
CA ASN A 23 11.89 14.37 -5.61
C ASN A 23 10.84 13.30 -5.81
N TRP A 24 10.46 12.59 -4.73
CA TRP A 24 9.47 11.53 -4.81
C TRP A 24 8.08 12.08 -5.21
N ARG A 25 7.41 11.35 -6.07
CA ARG A 25 6.05 11.66 -6.53
C ARG A 25 5.22 10.40 -6.57
N PHE A 26 3.96 10.53 -6.14
CA PHE A 26 2.92 9.53 -6.31
C PHE A 26 2.07 9.91 -7.51
N SER A 27 2.02 9.05 -8.53
CA SER A 27 1.21 9.28 -9.73
C SER A 27 -0.08 8.49 -9.69
N ILE A 28 -1.17 9.09 -10.20
CA ILE A 28 -2.46 8.45 -10.41
C ILE A 28 -2.84 8.66 -11.86
N ASP A 29 -3.04 7.57 -12.60
CA ASP A 29 -3.38 7.60 -14.02
C ASP A 29 -4.30 6.43 -14.44
N GLY A 30 -4.48 6.23 -15.75
CA GLY A 30 -5.34 5.22 -16.32
C GLY A 30 -6.77 5.71 -16.52
N LEU A 31 -7.77 4.92 -16.11
CA LEU A 31 -9.19 5.25 -16.26
C LEU A 31 -9.68 6.29 -15.24
N VAL A 32 -9.14 7.50 -15.35
CA VAL A 32 -9.48 8.69 -14.56
C VAL A 32 -9.75 9.87 -15.47
N GLU A 33 -10.53 10.86 -15.00
CA GLU A 33 -10.76 12.11 -15.76
C GLU A 33 -9.57 13.06 -15.61
N THR A 34 -8.97 13.13 -14.42
CA THR A 34 -7.88 14.05 -14.09
C THR A 34 -6.68 13.30 -13.52
N PRO A 35 -5.75 12.85 -14.37
CA PRO A 35 -4.49 12.27 -13.88
C PRO A 35 -3.72 13.25 -12.99
N MET A 36 -3.09 12.72 -11.93
CA MET A 36 -2.39 13.56 -10.95
C MET A 36 -1.01 13.03 -10.60
N LYS A 37 -0.14 13.97 -10.19
CA LYS A 37 1.13 13.68 -9.51
C LYS A 37 1.16 14.47 -8.21
N LEU A 38 1.29 13.76 -7.10
CA LEU A 38 1.28 14.32 -5.74
C LEU A 38 2.65 14.11 -5.09
N ASN A 39 3.15 15.13 -4.40
CA ASN A 39 4.28 14.98 -3.49
C ASN A 39 3.78 14.65 -2.08
N MET A 40 4.69 14.42 -1.12
CA MET A 40 4.31 14.11 0.25
C MET A 40 3.52 15.23 0.92
N GLN A 41 3.85 16.51 0.63
CA GLN A 41 3.12 17.65 1.18
C GLN A 41 1.67 17.67 0.68
N ASN A 42 1.43 17.40 -0.60
CA ASN A 42 0.07 17.29 -1.14
C ASN A 42 -0.70 16.16 -0.45
N LEU A 43 -0.10 14.97 -0.29
CA LEU A 43 -0.75 13.83 0.35
C LEU A 43 -1.07 14.09 1.83
N THR A 44 -0.13 14.64 2.59
CA THR A 44 -0.33 14.92 4.02
C THR A 44 -1.29 16.08 4.31
N SER A 45 -1.57 16.92 3.30
CA SER A 45 -2.60 17.97 3.39
C SER A 45 -4.03 17.46 3.18
N LEU A 46 -4.19 16.24 2.63
CA LEU A 46 -5.50 15.61 2.48
C LEU A 46 -6.03 15.09 3.83
N PRO A 47 -7.36 14.88 3.94
CA PRO A 47 -7.93 14.28 5.15
C PRO A 47 -7.27 12.94 5.48
N SER A 48 -6.69 12.86 6.66
CA SER A 48 -6.02 11.64 7.13
C SER A 48 -6.90 10.83 8.07
N VAL A 49 -6.68 9.51 8.08
CA VAL A 49 -7.33 8.59 9.01
C VAL A 49 -6.31 7.72 9.72
N ARG A 50 -6.71 7.21 10.89
CA ARG A 50 -5.97 6.18 11.63
C ARG A 50 -6.71 4.85 11.52
N VAL A 51 -5.98 3.82 11.14
CA VAL A 51 -6.47 2.44 11.07
C VAL A 51 -5.64 1.61 12.05
N ARG A 52 -6.30 1.09 13.08
CA ARG A 52 -5.67 0.18 14.05
C ARG A 52 -6.05 -1.26 13.73
N ASP A 53 -5.05 -2.12 13.61
CA ASP A 53 -5.26 -3.54 13.34
C ASP A 53 -4.09 -4.39 13.82
N ASP A 54 -4.31 -5.69 13.85
CA ASP A 54 -3.26 -6.68 13.98
C ASP A 54 -2.71 -7.01 12.58
N PHE A 55 -1.41 -6.95 12.41
CA PHE A 55 -0.77 -7.26 11.14
C PHE A 55 -0.25 -8.69 11.16
N THR A 56 -0.88 -9.56 10.39
CA THR A 56 -0.50 -10.97 10.27
C THR A 56 0.17 -11.25 8.93
N CYS A 57 1.29 -11.96 8.95
CA CYS A 57 2.01 -12.37 7.77
C CYS A 57 1.84 -13.87 7.49
N LEU A 58 1.82 -14.25 6.22
CA LEU A 58 1.80 -15.65 5.78
C LEU A 58 3.00 -16.46 6.27
N GLU A 59 4.11 -15.80 6.62
CA GLU A 59 5.29 -16.40 7.24
C GLU A 59 5.05 -16.88 8.69
N GLY A 60 3.83 -16.77 9.20
CA GLY A 60 3.44 -17.30 10.51
C GLY A 60 3.81 -16.40 11.69
N TRP A 61 3.76 -15.09 11.52
CA TRP A 61 3.91 -14.13 12.62
C TRP A 61 2.82 -13.04 12.60
N THR A 62 2.55 -12.48 13.77
CA THR A 62 1.59 -11.37 13.95
C THR A 62 2.20 -10.30 14.84
N VAL A 63 1.99 -9.03 14.49
CA VAL A 63 2.23 -7.88 15.37
C VAL A 63 0.88 -7.26 15.70
N LYS A 64 0.59 -7.18 16.99
CA LYS A 64 -0.71 -6.70 17.48
C LYS A 64 -0.77 -5.20 17.64
N GLY A 65 -1.97 -4.66 17.43
CA GLY A 65 -2.31 -3.28 17.78
C GLY A 65 -1.55 -2.21 17.00
N ILE A 66 -1.09 -2.51 15.79
CA ILE A 66 -0.42 -1.52 14.93
C ILE A 66 -1.42 -0.44 14.52
N THR A 67 -0.97 0.81 14.58
CA THR A 67 -1.74 1.96 14.12
C THR A 67 -1.08 2.57 12.89
N TRP A 68 -1.78 2.53 11.77
CA TRP A 68 -1.40 3.19 10.53
C TRP A 68 -2.11 4.53 10.41
N LYS A 69 -1.40 5.57 9.94
CA LYS A 69 -2.01 6.84 9.56
C LYS A 69 -1.71 7.15 8.10
N GLY A 70 -2.73 7.59 7.38
CA GLY A 70 -2.61 7.88 5.95
C GLY A 70 -3.88 8.46 5.36
N VAL A 71 -3.93 8.51 4.03
CA VAL A 71 -5.08 8.97 3.24
C VAL A 71 -5.87 7.77 2.76
N ARG A 72 -7.21 7.84 2.83
CA ARG A 72 -8.05 6.79 2.22
C ARG A 72 -7.85 6.75 0.72
N VAL A 73 -7.78 5.55 0.16
CA VAL A 73 -7.72 5.38 -1.29
C VAL A 73 -8.99 5.95 -1.94
N SER A 74 -10.15 5.82 -1.30
CA SER A 74 -11.41 6.41 -1.77
C SER A 74 -11.36 7.94 -1.95
N GLU A 75 -10.63 8.67 -1.10
CA GLU A 75 -10.43 10.12 -1.26
C GLU A 75 -9.65 10.43 -2.55
N LEU A 76 -8.62 9.65 -2.82
CA LEU A 76 -7.81 9.81 -4.04
C LEU A 76 -8.62 9.46 -5.29
N LEU A 77 -9.44 8.40 -5.24
CA LEU A 77 -10.35 8.05 -6.35
C LEU A 77 -11.35 9.16 -6.66
N THR A 78 -11.88 9.80 -5.62
CA THR A 78 -12.78 10.96 -5.77
C THR A 78 -12.04 12.15 -6.37
N LEU A 79 -10.83 12.41 -5.90
CA LEU A 79 -10.01 13.55 -6.33
C LEU A 79 -9.68 13.49 -7.83
N VAL A 80 -9.38 12.29 -8.35
CA VAL A 80 -9.06 12.09 -9.79
C VAL A 80 -10.29 11.84 -10.66
N SER A 81 -11.49 11.77 -10.08
CA SER A 81 -12.73 11.45 -10.77
C SER A 81 -12.59 10.16 -11.60
N VAL A 82 -12.57 9.02 -10.89
CA VAL A 82 -12.40 7.71 -11.52
C VAL A 82 -13.54 7.42 -12.52
N LYS A 83 -13.21 6.92 -13.71
CA LYS A 83 -14.19 6.60 -14.75
C LYS A 83 -15.03 5.38 -14.35
N PRO A 84 -16.33 5.36 -14.71
CA PRO A 84 -17.24 4.25 -14.39
C PRO A 84 -16.78 2.88 -14.95
N THR A 85 -15.95 2.88 -15.98
CA THR A 85 -15.40 1.67 -16.60
C THR A 85 -14.26 1.06 -15.78
N ALA A 86 -13.64 1.80 -14.86
CA ALA A 86 -12.58 1.27 -14.00
C ALA A 86 -13.14 0.22 -13.05
N LYS A 87 -12.50 -0.93 -13.00
CA LYS A 87 -12.84 -2.05 -12.10
C LYS A 87 -11.77 -2.31 -11.06
N TYR A 88 -10.53 -1.96 -11.37
CA TYR A 88 -9.36 -2.22 -10.54
C TYR A 88 -8.45 -1.01 -10.43
N ALA A 89 -7.74 -0.92 -9.31
CA ALA A 89 -6.61 -0.04 -9.10
C ALA A 89 -5.36 -0.91 -8.89
N VAL A 90 -4.35 -0.70 -9.71
CA VAL A 90 -3.05 -1.38 -9.64
C VAL A 90 -2.07 -0.46 -8.94
N PHE A 91 -1.60 -0.88 -7.78
CA PHE A 91 -0.57 -0.19 -7.01
C PHE A 91 0.80 -0.70 -7.43
N VAL A 92 1.68 0.20 -7.80
CA VAL A 92 3.01 -0.09 -8.33
C VAL A 92 4.08 0.39 -7.37
N ALA A 93 5.02 -0.48 -7.07
CA ALA A 93 6.24 -0.23 -6.31
C ALA A 93 7.48 -0.45 -7.19
N PRO A 94 8.70 -0.11 -6.74
CA PRO A 94 9.92 -0.38 -7.49
C PRO A 94 10.07 -1.85 -7.91
N GLU A 95 10.86 -2.10 -8.96
CA GLU A 95 11.14 -3.44 -9.52
C GLU A 95 9.88 -4.15 -10.04
N ASP A 96 8.92 -3.37 -10.57
CA ASP A 96 7.65 -3.88 -11.11
C ASP A 96 6.81 -4.70 -10.11
N TYR A 97 7.05 -4.48 -8.82
CA TYR A 97 6.21 -5.07 -7.78
C TYR A 97 4.82 -4.43 -7.82
N THR A 98 3.81 -5.21 -8.13
CA THR A 98 2.44 -4.74 -8.32
C THR A 98 1.44 -5.49 -7.47
N GLN A 99 0.35 -4.79 -7.12
CA GLN A 99 -0.83 -5.38 -6.50
C GLN A 99 -2.10 -4.72 -7.04
N GLY A 100 -2.98 -5.52 -7.60
CA GLY A 100 -4.32 -5.08 -8.01
C GLY A 100 -5.34 -5.22 -6.89
N LEU A 101 -6.14 -4.18 -6.67
CA LEU A 101 -7.34 -4.23 -5.83
C LEU A 101 -8.57 -3.84 -6.64
N SER A 102 -9.71 -4.48 -6.39
CA SER A 102 -10.98 -4.02 -6.98
C SER A 102 -11.33 -2.61 -6.50
N ILE A 103 -12.04 -1.83 -7.32
CA ILE A 103 -12.53 -0.51 -6.89
C ILE A 103 -13.36 -0.62 -5.62
N GLN A 104 -14.20 -1.65 -5.51
CA GLN A 104 -14.97 -1.90 -4.27
C GLN A 104 -14.05 -2.00 -3.05
N ARG A 105 -12.93 -2.70 -3.17
CA ARG A 105 -11.94 -2.84 -2.11
C ARG A 105 -11.25 -1.52 -1.80
N CYS A 106 -10.94 -0.74 -2.81
CA CYS A 106 -10.37 0.60 -2.67
C CYS A 106 -11.30 1.58 -1.96
N MET A 107 -12.61 1.38 -2.03
CA MET A 107 -13.61 2.21 -1.36
C MET A 107 -13.79 1.87 0.13
N GLU A 108 -13.23 0.78 0.62
CA GLU A 108 -13.32 0.43 2.04
C GLU A 108 -12.62 1.47 2.92
N PRO A 109 -13.24 1.86 4.05
CA PRO A 109 -12.68 2.91 4.93
C PRO A 109 -11.29 2.59 5.49
N THR A 110 -10.93 1.32 5.51
CA THR A 110 -9.66 0.81 6.04
C THR A 110 -8.59 0.58 4.98
N THR A 111 -8.90 0.82 3.71
CA THR A 111 -7.92 0.80 2.62
C THR A 111 -7.31 2.19 2.48
N ILE A 112 -6.05 2.31 2.88
CA ILE A 112 -5.34 3.60 2.98
C ILE A 112 -3.95 3.53 2.33
N LEU A 113 -3.47 4.69 1.90
CA LEU A 113 -2.05 4.91 1.65
C LEU A 113 -1.44 5.53 2.91
N ALA A 114 -0.72 4.70 3.67
CA ALA A 114 -0.13 5.06 4.94
C ALA A 114 1.24 5.70 4.77
N TYR A 115 1.53 6.71 5.59
CA TYR A 115 2.81 7.41 5.69
C TYR A 115 3.34 7.51 7.13
N GLU A 116 2.56 7.05 8.13
CA GLU A 116 2.99 6.89 9.52
C GLU A 116 2.63 5.49 10.06
N LEU A 117 3.45 5.01 10.96
CA LEU A 117 3.26 3.77 11.73
C LEU A 117 3.47 4.08 13.22
N ASN A 118 2.46 3.77 14.05
CA ASN A 118 2.51 4.02 15.51
C ASN A 118 2.94 5.46 15.85
N ASP A 119 2.28 6.45 15.21
CA ASP A 119 2.49 7.89 15.39
C ASP A 119 3.89 8.41 15.01
N THR A 120 4.66 7.62 14.27
CA THR A 120 5.96 8.03 13.73
C THR A 120 5.96 7.92 12.20
N PRO A 121 6.68 8.78 11.46
CA PRO A 121 6.84 8.64 10.02
C PRO A 121 7.32 7.24 9.65
N LEU A 122 6.84 6.70 8.54
CA LEU A 122 7.29 5.41 8.04
C LEU A 122 8.81 5.43 7.83
N ARG A 123 9.46 4.35 8.27
CA ARG A 123 10.86 4.11 7.98
C ARG A 123 11.01 3.42 6.61
N ALA A 124 12.17 3.52 6.00
CA ALA A 124 12.45 2.92 4.68
C ALA A 124 12.08 1.43 4.63
N GLU A 125 12.47 0.67 5.64
CA GLU A 125 12.21 -0.77 5.76
C GLU A 125 10.72 -1.13 5.90
N HIS A 126 9.89 -0.17 6.32
CA HIS A 126 8.44 -0.34 6.45
C HIS A 126 7.64 0.22 5.28
N GLY A 127 8.33 0.77 4.26
CA GLY A 127 7.72 1.19 3.01
C GLY A 127 7.63 2.70 2.81
N ALA A 128 8.47 3.51 3.53
CA ALA A 128 8.51 4.95 3.29
C ALA A 128 8.85 5.28 1.82
N PRO A 129 8.31 6.39 1.29
CA PRO A 129 7.48 7.36 1.99
C PRO A 129 6.00 6.97 2.05
N LEU A 130 5.52 5.99 1.25
CA LEU A 130 4.12 5.62 1.14
C LEU A 130 3.94 4.11 1.03
N ARG A 131 2.97 3.59 1.79
CA ARG A 131 2.63 2.16 1.80
C ARG A 131 1.13 1.96 1.64
N LEU A 132 0.72 1.01 0.80
CA LEU A 132 -0.65 0.52 0.78
C LEU A 132 -0.91 -0.34 2.03
N VAL A 133 -2.01 -0.09 2.71
CA VAL A 133 -2.54 -0.90 3.80
C VAL A 133 -4.01 -1.18 3.51
N SER A 134 -4.37 -2.46 3.50
CA SER A 134 -5.75 -2.93 3.31
C SER A 134 -6.06 -3.94 4.41
N ARG A 135 -6.99 -3.60 5.29
CA ARG A 135 -7.32 -4.40 6.46
C ARG A 135 -8.00 -5.71 6.08
N GLY A 136 -7.71 -6.77 6.85
CA GLY A 136 -8.33 -8.08 6.67
C GLY A 136 -7.90 -8.82 5.40
N GLN A 137 -6.77 -8.42 4.85
CA GLN A 137 -6.17 -9.01 3.66
C GLN A 137 -4.88 -9.74 3.98
N GLU A 138 -4.41 -10.49 3.00
CA GLU A 138 -3.09 -11.10 3.05
C GLU A 138 -1.98 -10.03 3.08
N CYS A 139 -0.91 -10.28 3.81
CA CYS A 139 0.15 -9.29 4.03
C CYS A 139 0.80 -8.79 2.74
N PHE A 140 0.79 -9.58 1.67
CA PHE A 140 1.34 -9.17 0.36
C PHE A 140 0.49 -8.10 -0.33
N GLU A 141 -0.78 -7.92 0.02
CA GLU A 141 -1.62 -6.84 -0.50
C GLU A 141 -1.26 -5.48 0.10
N SER A 142 -0.48 -5.46 1.20
CA SER A 142 0.03 -4.25 1.84
C SER A 142 1.37 -3.84 1.24
N VAL A 143 1.33 -3.33 0.01
CA VAL A 143 2.52 -3.00 -0.80
C VAL A 143 3.33 -1.85 -0.21
N LYS A 144 4.64 -2.05 -0.03
CA LYS A 144 5.60 -1.03 0.41
C LYS A 144 6.09 -0.19 -0.78
N TRP A 145 6.55 1.05 -0.50
CA TRP A 145 7.19 1.94 -1.48
C TRP A 145 6.32 2.27 -2.70
N VAL A 146 5.01 2.34 -2.49
CA VAL A 146 4.07 2.64 -3.58
C VAL A 146 4.34 4.03 -4.14
N HIS A 147 4.54 4.12 -5.47
CA HIS A 147 4.77 5.38 -6.17
C HIS A 147 3.75 5.65 -7.27
N LYS A 148 2.87 4.66 -7.57
CA LYS A 148 1.85 4.82 -8.61
C LYS A 148 0.60 4.02 -8.28
N MET A 149 -0.56 4.57 -8.67
CA MET A 149 -1.85 3.90 -8.73
C MET A 149 -2.39 4.04 -10.15
N HIS A 150 -2.58 2.92 -10.83
CA HIS A 150 -3.11 2.87 -12.21
C HIS A 150 -4.51 2.27 -12.22
N LEU A 151 -5.49 3.02 -12.75
CA LEU A 151 -6.89 2.62 -12.83
C LEU A 151 -7.16 1.90 -14.16
N THR A 152 -7.73 0.69 -14.11
CA THR A 152 -7.96 -0.16 -15.27
C THR A 152 -9.28 -0.94 -15.17
N ASP A 153 -9.80 -1.44 -16.28
CA ASP A 153 -10.92 -2.38 -16.35
C ASP A 153 -10.45 -3.84 -16.37
N GLU A 154 -9.15 -4.08 -16.56
CA GLU A 154 -8.56 -5.41 -16.60
C GLU A 154 -8.13 -5.87 -15.19
N HIS A 155 -8.38 -7.15 -14.90
CA HIS A 155 -7.85 -7.78 -13.69
C HIS A 155 -6.35 -8.00 -13.84
N VAL A 156 -5.58 -7.43 -12.91
CA VAL A 156 -4.13 -7.62 -12.83
C VAL A 156 -3.82 -8.49 -11.61
N GLU A 157 -3.35 -9.72 -11.86
CA GLU A 157 -2.75 -10.52 -10.79
C GLU A 157 -1.45 -9.84 -10.37
N GLY A 158 -1.38 -9.45 -9.09
CA GLY A 158 -0.21 -8.78 -8.55
C GLY A 158 1.00 -9.72 -8.48
N SER A 159 2.17 -9.24 -8.87
CA SER A 159 3.44 -9.96 -8.66
C SER A 159 3.72 -10.22 -7.17
N ALA A 160 3.15 -9.39 -6.30
CA ALA A 160 3.22 -9.48 -4.84
C ALA A 160 2.85 -10.85 -4.29
N ARG A 161 1.76 -11.45 -4.80
CA ARG A 161 1.29 -12.77 -4.38
C ARG A 161 2.28 -13.86 -4.74
N ASN A 162 2.77 -13.87 -5.97
CA ASN A 162 3.70 -14.89 -6.46
C ASN A 162 5.02 -14.84 -5.67
N ILE A 163 5.57 -13.65 -5.43
CA ILE A 163 6.79 -13.46 -4.64
C ILE A 163 6.59 -13.94 -3.19
N ALA A 164 5.43 -13.66 -2.58
CA ALA A 164 5.14 -14.11 -1.22
C ALA A 164 5.03 -15.64 -1.13
N LEU A 165 4.39 -16.28 -2.10
CA LEU A 165 4.26 -17.73 -2.16
C LEU A 165 5.60 -18.43 -2.41
N ASP A 166 6.45 -17.90 -3.29
CA ASP A 166 7.79 -18.43 -3.56
C ASP A 166 8.68 -18.41 -2.31
N ARG A 167 8.57 -17.36 -1.47
CA ARG A 167 9.30 -17.27 -0.20
C ARG A 167 8.87 -18.29 0.84
N ILE A 168 7.59 -18.69 0.83
CA ILE A 168 7.06 -19.71 1.75
C ILE A 168 7.42 -21.12 1.26
N ALA A 169 7.50 -21.30 -0.05
CA ALA A 169 7.82 -22.59 -0.66
C ALA A 169 9.34 -22.92 -0.65
N SER A 170 10.19 -21.90 -0.45
CA SER A 170 11.65 -22.07 -0.35
C SER A 170 12.04 -22.15 1.12
N PRO A 171 12.49 -23.34 1.60
CA PRO A 171 12.86 -23.54 2.99
C PRO A 171 14.15 -22.80 3.40
#